data_2b6dd1c9ade22a113310a704fc0f7088
#
_entry.id   2b6dd1c9ade22a113310a704fc0f7088
#
_cell.length_a   1.000
_cell.length_b   1.000
_cell.length_c   1.000
_cell.angle_alpha   90.00
_cell.angle_beta   90.00
_cell.angle_gamma   90.00
#
_symmetry.space_group_name_H-M   'P 1'
#
loop_
_entity.id
_entity.type
_entity.pdbx_description
1 polymer ?
#
loop_
_entity_poly.entity_id
_entity_poly.type
_entity_poly.pdbx_seq_one_letter_code
_entity_poly.pdbx_strand_id
1 'polypeptide(L)'
;FDCGFPSRACDQIGCAWKKPEIIDTLALARTILPRPLVRDHRLGTLAKFFAVTNPDAHRASADAYVTAEVLSGLVTRPDQAGAEDYDDWNVAAQTVPYRRRKKASLAKALPPSPGVYRFISEDGLALYVGSATNLRSRVRSYFSAAEKRRRIHAMLDQVEGVEVEATSSTLDARILELRTIRSDRPLFNAASRHQDDTAW
;
A
#
# COMPACT_ATOMS: atom_id res chain seq x y z
N PHE A 1 5.20 0.12 -18.66
CA PHE A 1 5.69 0.15 -20.07
C PHE A 1 7.20 0.37 -20.09
N ASP A 2 7.70 1.41 -19.43
CA ASP A 2 9.10 1.86 -19.52
C ASP A 2 10.11 0.86 -18.93
N CYS A 3 9.74 0.11 -17.91
CA CYS A 3 10.62 -0.89 -17.29
C CYS A 3 10.77 -2.19 -18.10
N GLY A 4 9.88 -2.46 -19.04
CA GLY A 4 9.98 -3.62 -19.92
C GLY A 4 11.07 -3.50 -20.98
N PHE A 5 11.42 -2.28 -21.38
CA PHE A 5 12.45 -2.05 -22.39
C PHE A 5 13.86 -2.29 -21.83
N PRO A 6 14.29 -1.69 -20.70
CA PRO A 6 15.60 -1.96 -20.12
C PRO A 6 15.80 -3.44 -19.73
N SER A 7 14.76 -4.10 -19.19
CA SER A 7 14.82 -5.54 -18.87
C SER A 7 15.14 -6.38 -20.10
N ARG A 8 14.42 -6.16 -21.21
CA ARG A 8 14.68 -6.87 -22.48
C ARG A 8 16.05 -6.57 -23.06
N ALA A 9 16.50 -5.32 -22.96
CA ALA A 9 17.84 -4.93 -23.43
C ALA A 9 18.92 -5.65 -22.62
N CYS A 10 18.78 -5.75 -21.31
CA CYS A 10 19.69 -6.50 -20.45
C CYS A 10 19.69 -7.99 -20.77
N ASP A 11 18.52 -8.58 -21.02
CA ASP A 11 18.40 -10.00 -21.42
C ASP A 11 19.15 -10.27 -22.73
N GLN A 12 19.07 -9.35 -23.71
CA GLN A 12 19.75 -9.49 -25.00
C GLN A 12 21.28 -9.45 -24.92
N ILE A 13 21.82 -8.70 -23.95
CA ILE A 13 23.28 -8.59 -23.76
C ILE A 13 23.81 -9.46 -22.61
N GLY A 14 22.98 -10.33 -22.03
CA GLY A 14 23.35 -11.23 -20.95
C GLY A 14 23.65 -10.51 -19.61
N CYS A 15 23.11 -9.32 -19.40
CA CYS A 15 23.28 -8.54 -18.19
C CYS A 15 22.13 -8.79 -17.21
N ALA A 16 22.44 -9.00 -15.93
CA ALA A 16 21.39 -9.16 -14.91
C ALA A 16 20.66 -7.83 -14.65
N TRP A 17 19.36 -7.77 -14.92
CA TRP A 17 18.52 -6.63 -14.60
C TRP A 17 18.07 -6.69 -13.14
N LYS A 18 18.65 -5.85 -12.27
CA LYS A 18 18.07 -5.60 -10.95
C LYS A 18 16.87 -4.68 -11.12
N LYS A 19 15.67 -5.22 -10.95
CA LYS A 19 14.45 -4.41 -11.00
C LYS A 19 14.52 -3.31 -9.94
N PRO A 20 14.53 -2.01 -10.33
CA PRO A 20 14.53 -0.91 -9.38
C PRO A 20 13.18 -0.82 -8.66
N GLU A 21 13.16 -0.10 -7.56
CA GLU A 21 11.90 0.35 -6.97
C GLU A 21 11.24 1.37 -7.90
N ILE A 22 9.94 1.21 -8.13
CA ILE A 22 9.21 1.95 -9.16
C ILE A 22 7.98 2.60 -8.54
N ILE A 23 7.84 3.92 -8.71
CA ILE A 23 6.59 4.65 -8.46
C ILE A 23 5.92 4.93 -9.81
N ASP A 24 4.70 4.45 -10.00
CA ASP A 24 3.88 4.79 -11.17
C ASP A 24 3.32 6.21 -11.01
N THR A 25 3.94 7.17 -11.70
CA THR A 25 3.58 8.59 -11.66
C THR A 25 2.15 8.85 -12.13
N LEU A 26 1.65 8.08 -13.09
CA LEU A 26 0.27 8.21 -13.56
C LEU A 26 -0.73 7.74 -12.50
N ALA A 27 -0.45 6.62 -11.86
CA ALA A 27 -1.29 6.11 -10.77
C ALA A 27 -1.27 7.05 -9.57
N LEU A 28 -0.10 7.60 -9.23
CA LEU A 28 0.07 8.60 -8.18
C LEU A 28 -0.72 9.88 -8.51
N ALA A 29 -0.60 10.40 -9.74
CA ALA A 29 -1.34 11.58 -10.18
C ALA A 29 -2.86 11.40 -10.09
N ARG A 30 -3.37 10.23 -10.46
CA ARG A 30 -4.81 9.91 -10.33
C ARG A 30 -5.29 9.89 -8.89
N THR A 31 -4.39 9.63 -7.96
CA THR A 31 -4.68 9.61 -6.52
C THR A 31 -4.70 11.01 -5.93
N ILE A 32 -3.69 11.81 -6.25
CA ILE A 32 -3.46 13.13 -5.64
C ILE A 32 -4.30 14.21 -6.31
N LEU A 33 -4.53 14.10 -7.62
CA LEU A 33 -5.26 15.08 -8.43
C LEU A 33 -6.55 14.46 -8.97
N PRO A 34 -7.60 14.30 -8.14
CA PRO A 34 -8.88 13.78 -8.62
C PRO A 34 -9.54 14.75 -9.60
N ARG A 35 -10.44 14.25 -10.46
CA ARG A 35 -11.35 15.13 -11.20
C ARG A 35 -12.31 15.82 -10.20
N PRO A 36 -12.59 17.09 -10.32
CA PRO A 36 -12.38 18.00 -11.46
C PRO A 36 -11.09 18.82 -11.41
N LEU A 37 -10.17 18.58 -10.46
CA LEU A 37 -8.96 19.39 -10.28
C LEU A 37 -8.09 19.43 -11.55
N VAL A 38 -8.01 18.30 -12.26
CA VAL A 38 -7.39 18.21 -13.60
C VAL A 38 -8.37 17.56 -14.59
N ARG A 39 -8.36 18.03 -15.85
CA ARG A 39 -9.22 17.49 -16.88
C ARG A 39 -8.92 16.04 -17.21
N ASP A 40 -7.66 15.70 -17.31
CA ASP A 40 -7.13 14.37 -17.54
C ASP A 40 -5.72 14.23 -16.91
N HIS A 41 -5.16 13.01 -16.92
CA HIS A 41 -3.86 12.72 -16.33
C HIS A 41 -2.79 12.46 -17.41
N ARG A 42 -2.91 13.06 -18.60
CA ARG A 42 -1.86 13.02 -19.62
C ARG A 42 -0.66 13.87 -19.16
N LEU A 43 0.54 13.46 -19.53
CA LEU A 43 1.77 14.14 -19.13
C LEU A 43 1.72 15.65 -19.43
N GLY A 44 1.26 16.04 -20.63
CA GLY A 44 1.12 17.45 -20.99
C GLY A 44 0.09 18.23 -20.14
N THR A 45 -0.97 17.58 -19.64
CA THR A 45 -1.95 18.20 -18.73
C THR A 45 -1.34 18.39 -17.35
N LEU A 46 -0.62 17.39 -16.86
CA LEU A 46 0.06 17.44 -15.57
C LEU A 46 1.22 18.45 -15.59
N ALA A 47 1.99 18.49 -16.68
CA ALA A 47 3.05 19.50 -16.88
C ALA A 47 2.49 20.93 -16.77
N LYS A 48 1.37 21.21 -17.45
CA LYS A 48 0.69 22.51 -17.35
C LYS A 48 0.21 22.82 -15.94
N PHE A 49 -0.35 21.83 -15.25
CA PHE A 49 -0.83 21.98 -13.88
C PHE A 49 0.28 22.37 -12.91
N PHE A 50 1.47 21.77 -13.07
CA PHE A 50 2.66 22.05 -12.25
C PHE A 50 3.55 23.17 -12.84
N ALA A 51 3.11 23.85 -13.90
CA ALA A 51 3.89 24.90 -14.61
C ALA A 51 5.25 24.40 -15.12
N VAL A 52 5.37 23.11 -15.48
CA VAL A 52 6.57 22.51 -16.05
C VAL A 52 6.59 22.76 -17.55
N THR A 53 7.67 23.37 -18.05
CA THR A 53 7.85 23.63 -19.46
C THR A 53 8.35 22.37 -20.18
N ASN A 54 7.71 21.98 -21.27
CA ASN A 54 8.13 20.87 -22.14
C ASN A 54 8.34 21.40 -23.58
N PRO A 55 9.49 21.98 -23.91
CA PRO A 55 9.73 22.56 -25.24
C PRO A 55 9.83 21.50 -26.33
N ASP A 56 10.27 20.29 -25.99
CA ASP A 56 10.57 19.19 -26.93
C ASP A 56 9.66 17.96 -26.65
N ALA A 57 8.36 18.17 -26.51
CA ALA A 57 7.40 17.08 -26.31
C ALA A 57 7.58 15.97 -27.36
N HIS A 58 7.40 14.71 -26.93
CA HIS A 58 7.61 13.48 -27.72
C HIS A 58 9.08 13.08 -27.95
N ARG A 59 10.04 13.75 -27.31
CA ARG A 59 11.39 13.23 -27.15
C ARG A 59 11.53 12.51 -25.83
N ALA A 60 12.06 11.30 -25.82
CA ALA A 60 12.14 10.45 -24.64
C ALA A 60 12.83 11.11 -23.44
N SER A 61 13.90 11.88 -23.68
CA SER A 61 14.62 12.61 -22.63
C SER A 61 13.81 13.78 -22.07
N ALA A 62 13.09 14.52 -22.90
CA ALA A 62 12.23 15.62 -22.48
C ALA A 62 11.02 15.11 -21.70
N ASP A 63 10.38 14.04 -22.16
CA ASP A 63 9.26 13.42 -21.47
C ASP A 63 9.70 12.80 -20.13
N ALA A 64 10.91 12.21 -20.05
CA ALA A 64 11.47 11.72 -18.79
C ALA A 64 11.72 12.86 -17.79
N TYR A 65 12.31 13.99 -18.24
CA TYR A 65 12.50 15.17 -17.42
C TYR A 65 11.16 15.71 -16.89
N VAL A 66 10.19 15.90 -17.76
CA VAL A 66 8.85 16.39 -17.39
C VAL A 66 8.18 15.42 -16.42
N THR A 67 8.36 14.11 -16.59
CA THR A 67 7.81 13.10 -15.65
C THR A 67 8.44 13.23 -14.28
N ALA A 68 9.75 13.48 -14.19
CA ALA A 68 10.45 13.70 -12.92
C ALA A 68 9.98 14.99 -12.22
N GLU A 69 9.79 16.08 -12.94
CA GLU A 69 9.27 17.33 -12.42
C GLU A 69 7.82 17.20 -11.93
N VAL A 70 6.99 16.52 -12.70
CA VAL A 70 5.61 16.19 -12.29
C VAL A 70 5.59 15.33 -11.02
N LEU A 71 6.46 14.31 -10.94
CA LEU A 71 6.60 13.49 -9.73
C LEU A 71 7.01 14.36 -8.54
N SER A 72 8.02 15.23 -8.70
CA SER A 72 8.43 16.19 -7.67
C SER A 72 7.26 17.04 -7.19
N GLY A 73 6.48 17.61 -8.12
CA GLY A 73 5.28 18.37 -7.81
C GLY A 73 4.20 17.57 -7.07
N LEU A 74 4.04 16.29 -7.39
CA LEU A 74 3.08 15.41 -6.71
C LEU A 74 3.52 15.10 -5.28
N VAL A 75 4.81 14.78 -5.05
CA VAL A 75 5.32 14.41 -3.71
C VAL A 75 5.45 15.61 -2.77
N THR A 76 5.53 16.83 -3.29
CA THR A 76 5.51 18.06 -2.45
C THR A 76 4.11 18.43 -1.94
N ARG A 77 3.07 17.64 -2.25
CA ARG A 77 1.70 17.81 -1.77
C ARG A 77 1.29 16.70 -0.80
N PRO A 78 2.00 16.50 0.33
CA PRO A 78 1.77 15.38 1.26
C PRO A 78 0.40 15.46 1.95
N ASP A 79 -0.15 16.65 2.11
CA ASP A 79 -1.44 16.95 2.71
C ASP A 79 -2.60 16.20 2.04
N GLN A 80 -2.50 15.98 0.74
CA GLN A 80 -3.57 15.32 -0.04
C GLN A 80 -3.46 13.80 -0.11
N ALA A 81 -2.25 13.24 -0.03
CA ALA A 81 -2.02 11.80 -0.08
C ALA A 81 -1.79 11.19 1.31
N GLY A 82 -1.46 12.02 2.30
CA GLY A 82 -1.05 11.57 3.63
C GLY A 82 0.22 10.71 3.60
N ALA A 83 1.03 10.83 2.55
CA ALA A 83 2.26 10.09 2.36
C ALA A 83 3.46 10.90 2.88
N GLU A 84 4.33 10.25 3.65
CA GLU A 84 5.51 10.87 4.27
C GLU A 84 6.81 10.20 3.85
N ASP A 85 6.74 8.92 3.44
CA ASP A 85 7.89 8.14 3.02
C ASP A 85 7.65 7.44 1.67
N TYR A 86 8.70 6.79 1.13
CA TYR A 86 8.65 6.06 -0.13
C TYR A 86 7.56 4.98 -0.16
N ASP A 87 7.36 4.27 0.95
CA ASP A 87 6.36 3.20 1.04
C ASP A 87 4.94 3.77 0.95
N ASP A 88 4.70 4.93 1.56
CA ASP A 88 3.42 5.63 1.45
C ASP A 88 3.15 6.08 0.00
N TRP A 89 4.16 6.65 -0.68
CA TRP A 89 4.05 7.03 -2.10
C TRP A 89 3.82 5.83 -2.99
N ASN A 90 4.48 4.71 -2.73
CA ASN A 90 4.30 3.47 -3.48
C ASN A 90 2.89 2.91 -3.29
N VAL A 91 2.34 2.94 -2.07
CA VAL A 91 0.94 2.58 -1.81
C VAL A 91 -0.02 3.54 -2.53
N ALA A 92 0.24 4.84 -2.51
CA ALA A 92 -0.58 5.84 -3.20
C ALA A 92 -0.54 5.67 -4.73
N ALA A 93 0.58 5.24 -5.30
CA ALA A 93 0.75 4.98 -6.72
C ALA A 93 0.13 3.65 -7.19
N GLN A 94 -0.30 2.78 -6.28
CA GLN A 94 -0.93 1.52 -6.66
C GLN A 94 -2.41 1.73 -7.01
N THR A 95 -2.92 0.91 -7.94
CA THR A 95 -4.33 0.96 -8.37
C THR A 95 -5.23 0.30 -7.31
N VAL A 96 -5.32 0.91 -6.15
CA VAL A 96 -6.15 0.47 -5.03
C VAL A 96 -7.38 1.36 -4.94
N PRO A 97 -8.59 0.84 -4.68
CA PRO A 97 -9.78 1.65 -4.47
C PRO A 97 -9.55 2.75 -3.42
N TYR A 98 -10.04 3.96 -3.69
CA TYR A 98 -9.84 5.14 -2.83
C TYR A 98 -10.17 4.88 -1.35
N ARG A 99 -11.26 4.16 -1.07
CA ARG A 99 -11.67 3.81 0.30
C ARG A 99 -10.59 3.01 1.05
N ARG A 100 -9.90 2.09 0.36
CA ARG A 100 -8.81 1.31 0.97
C ARG A 100 -7.55 2.14 1.19
N ARG A 101 -7.22 3.04 0.26
CA ARG A 101 -6.07 3.94 0.41
C ARG A 101 -6.22 4.85 1.62
N LYS A 102 -7.43 5.41 1.84
CA LYS A 102 -7.71 6.20 3.04
C LYS A 102 -7.46 5.40 4.32
N LYS A 103 -7.74 4.10 4.32
CA LYS A 103 -7.51 3.20 5.46
C LYS A 103 -6.03 2.83 5.66
N ALA A 104 -5.14 3.04 4.69
CA ALA A 104 -3.68 2.83 4.86
C ALA A 104 -3.09 3.77 5.95
N SER A 105 -3.71 4.93 6.18
CA SER A 105 -3.33 5.83 7.27
C SER A 105 -3.47 5.20 8.66
N LEU A 106 -4.31 4.16 8.81
CA LEU A 106 -4.43 3.41 10.08
C LEU A 106 -3.11 2.73 10.48
N ALA A 107 -2.22 2.47 9.52
CA ALA A 107 -0.91 1.88 9.81
C ALA A 107 0.13 2.89 10.31
N LYS A 108 -0.05 4.22 10.10
CA LYS A 108 0.96 5.23 10.38
C LYS A 108 1.35 5.32 11.86
N ALA A 109 0.37 5.30 12.75
CA ALA A 109 0.56 5.41 14.19
C ALA A 109 1.04 4.11 14.84
N LEU A 110 1.16 3.02 14.08
CA LEU A 110 1.52 1.71 14.63
C LEU A 110 3.02 1.60 14.88
N PRO A 111 3.44 0.91 15.96
CA PRO A 111 4.86 0.70 16.26
C PRO A 111 5.51 -0.23 15.24
N PRO A 112 6.80 -0.03 14.89
CA PRO A 112 7.57 -0.93 14.04
C PRO A 112 8.18 -2.09 14.84
N SER A 113 7.39 -2.73 15.70
CA SER A 113 7.81 -3.79 16.63
C SER A 113 7.01 -5.07 16.42
N PRO A 114 7.45 -6.21 16.97
CA PRO A 114 6.65 -7.43 17.04
C PRO A 114 5.36 -7.20 17.82
N GLY A 115 4.30 -7.93 17.45
CA GLY A 115 3.04 -7.86 18.17
C GLY A 115 1.85 -8.46 17.43
N VAL A 116 0.69 -8.28 18.00
CA VAL A 116 -0.61 -8.71 17.48
C VAL A 116 -1.39 -7.48 17.01
N TYR A 117 -2.10 -7.62 15.91
CA TYR A 117 -3.00 -6.60 15.36
C TYR A 117 -4.40 -7.19 15.19
N ARG A 118 -5.42 -6.36 15.42
CA ARG A 118 -6.84 -6.67 15.23
C ARG A 118 -7.44 -5.65 14.27
N PHE A 119 -8.07 -6.11 13.19
CA PHE A 119 -8.92 -5.27 12.37
C PHE A 119 -10.31 -5.24 12.96
N ILE A 120 -10.81 -4.02 13.19
CA ILE A 120 -12.06 -3.76 13.91
C ILE A 120 -13.10 -3.17 12.96
N SER A 121 -14.35 -3.63 13.05
CA SER A 121 -15.49 -3.06 12.33
C SER A 121 -15.98 -1.76 13.01
N GLU A 122 -16.93 -1.07 12.38
CA GLU A 122 -17.60 0.10 12.93
C GLU A 122 -18.28 -0.21 14.30
N ASP A 123 -18.81 -1.43 14.45
CA ASP A 123 -19.45 -1.90 15.69
C ASP A 123 -18.45 -2.35 16.78
N GLY A 124 -17.15 -2.17 16.55
CA GLY A 124 -16.11 -2.59 17.50
C GLY A 124 -15.79 -4.10 17.51
N LEU A 125 -16.33 -4.86 16.56
CA LEU A 125 -16.08 -6.31 16.49
C LEU A 125 -14.75 -6.62 15.82
N ALA A 126 -13.99 -7.59 16.35
CA ALA A 126 -12.78 -8.08 15.73
C ALA A 126 -13.12 -8.87 14.45
N LEU A 127 -12.75 -8.31 13.31
CA LEU A 127 -12.90 -8.96 11.99
C LEU A 127 -11.80 -9.97 11.73
N TYR A 128 -10.58 -9.62 12.09
CA TYR A 128 -9.38 -10.44 11.86
C TYR A 128 -8.32 -10.14 12.92
N VAL A 129 -7.60 -11.17 13.32
CA VAL A 129 -6.45 -11.10 14.23
C VAL A 129 -5.24 -11.70 13.52
N GLY A 130 -4.08 -11.10 13.68
CA GLY A 130 -2.82 -11.63 13.16
C GLY A 130 -1.62 -11.13 13.95
N SER A 131 -0.50 -11.84 13.85
CA SER A 131 0.79 -11.43 14.42
C SER A 131 1.76 -10.97 13.33
N ALA A 132 2.73 -10.17 13.73
CA ALA A 132 3.79 -9.69 12.85
C ALA A 132 5.09 -9.46 13.61
N THR A 133 6.22 -9.50 12.88
CA THR A 133 7.53 -9.05 13.36
C THR A 133 7.64 -7.51 13.35
N ASN A 134 6.88 -6.87 12.48
CA ASN A 134 6.75 -5.42 12.37
C ASN A 134 5.28 -5.10 12.07
N LEU A 135 4.58 -4.59 13.09
CA LEU A 135 3.16 -4.29 13.03
C LEU A 135 2.82 -3.27 11.93
N ARG A 136 3.58 -2.16 11.88
CA ARG A 136 3.37 -1.08 10.89
C ARG A 136 3.48 -1.60 9.46
N SER A 137 4.56 -2.28 9.14
CA SER A 137 4.82 -2.82 7.80
C SER A 137 3.75 -3.87 7.42
N ARG A 138 3.38 -4.74 8.35
CA ARG A 138 2.39 -5.79 8.11
C ARG A 138 1.01 -5.23 7.85
N VAL A 139 0.53 -4.32 8.68
CA VAL A 139 -0.78 -3.70 8.52
C VAL A 139 -0.84 -2.90 7.22
N ARG A 140 0.21 -2.11 6.91
CA ARG A 140 0.32 -1.38 5.64
C ARG A 140 0.19 -2.30 4.42
N SER A 141 0.80 -3.49 4.45
CA SER A 141 0.77 -4.43 3.33
C SER A 141 -0.62 -4.91 2.91
N TYR A 142 -1.59 -4.92 3.82
CA TYR A 142 -2.99 -5.26 3.51
C TYR A 142 -3.67 -4.23 2.60
N PHE A 143 -3.27 -2.98 2.69
CA PHE A 143 -3.84 -1.88 1.90
C PHE A 143 -3.13 -1.66 0.57
N SER A 144 -2.12 -2.48 0.25
CA SER A 144 -1.38 -2.44 -1.01
C SER A 144 -2.09 -3.21 -2.14
N ALA A 145 -1.75 -2.92 -3.40
CA ALA A 145 -2.25 -3.68 -4.55
C ALA A 145 -1.69 -5.12 -4.63
N ALA A 146 -0.66 -5.44 -3.85
CA ALA A 146 -0.11 -6.79 -3.77
C ALA A 146 -1.07 -7.77 -3.08
N GLU A 147 -2.03 -7.28 -2.29
CA GLU A 147 -3.06 -8.12 -1.68
C GLU A 147 -4.08 -8.54 -2.74
N LYS A 148 -4.12 -9.84 -3.06
CA LYS A 148 -4.99 -10.41 -4.11
C LYS A 148 -6.11 -11.29 -3.57
N ARG A 149 -6.11 -11.61 -2.27
CA ARG A 149 -7.07 -12.54 -1.67
C ARG A 149 -8.44 -11.88 -1.54
N ARG A 150 -9.43 -12.38 -2.28
CA ARG A 150 -10.81 -11.86 -2.29
C ARG A 150 -11.40 -11.75 -0.88
N ARG A 151 -11.14 -12.74 -0.02
CA ARG A 151 -11.63 -12.76 1.36
C ARG A 151 -11.04 -11.62 2.19
N ILE A 152 -9.77 -11.31 2.01
CA ILE A 152 -9.12 -10.16 2.65
C ILE A 152 -9.70 -8.85 2.11
N HIS A 153 -9.98 -8.77 0.83
CA HIS A 153 -10.64 -7.59 0.25
C HIS A 153 -12.01 -7.33 0.89
N ALA A 154 -12.84 -8.38 1.05
CA ALA A 154 -14.15 -8.26 1.69
C ALA A 154 -14.05 -7.84 3.17
N MET A 155 -13.00 -8.30 3.86
CA MET A 155 -12.69 -7.87 5.22
C MET A 155 -12.31 -6.38 5.26
N LEU A 156 -11.37 -5.96 4.40
CA LEU A 156 -10.87 -4.59 4.36
C LEU A 156 -11.96 -3.56 4.05
N ASP A 157 -13.00 -3.95 3.32
CA ASP A 157 -14.14 -3.09 3.06
C ASP A 157 -14.95 -2.78 4.36
N GLN A 158 -14.90 -3.67 5.35
CA GLN A 158 -15.59 -3.56 6.65
C GLN A 158 -14.70 -2.99 7.79
N VAL A 159 -13.38 -2.92 7.59
CA VAL A 159 -12.44 -2.39 8.60
C VAL A 159 -12.64 -0.89 8.80
N GLU A 160 -12.82 -0.46 10.03
CA GLU A 160 -12.85 0.97 10.39
C GLU A 160 -11.71 1.36 11.36
N GLY A 161 -11.11 0.35 12.02
CA GLY A 161 -10.00 0.58 12.94
C GLY A 161 -8.97 -0.55 12.95
N VAL A 162 -7.82 -0.26 13.54
CA VAL A 162 -6.78 -1.25 13.83
C VAL A 162 -6.32 -1.05 15.26
N GLU A 163 -6.43 -2.09 16.06
CA GLU A 163 -5.86 -2.15 17.41
C GLU A 163 -4.62 -3.02 17.38
N VAL A 164 -3.62 -2.65 18.17
CA VAL A 164 -2.37 -3.41 18.25
C VAL A 164 -1.92 -3.59 19.70
N GLU A 165 -1.28 -4.72 19.94
CA GLU A 165 -0.58 -5.02 21.19
C GLU A 165 0.86 -5.43 20.84
N ALA A 166 1.82 -4.56 21.20
CA ALA A 166 3.23 -4.81 20.97
C ALA A 166 3.74 -5.86 21.97
N THR A 167 4.63 -6.73 21.50
CA THR A 167 5.25 -7.79 22.31
C THR A 167 6.76 -7.68 22.29
N SER A 168 7.43 -8.34 23.23
CA SER A 168 8.88 -8.37 23.31
C SER A 168 9.53 -9.25 22.23
N SER A 169 8.80 -10.25 21.74
CA SER A 169 9.29 -11.17 20.71
C SER A 169 8.20 -11.61 19.74
N THR A 170 8.63 -12.16 18.60
CA THR A 170 7.71 -12.77 17.61
C THR A 170 7.00 -14.01 18.18
N LEU A 171 7.65 -14.75 19.09
CA LEU A 171 7.05 -15.90 19.75
C LEU A 171 5.90 -15.48 20.65
N ASP A 172 6.11 -14.45 21.47
CA ASP A 172 5.05 -13.89 22.31
C ASP A 172 3.89 -13.39 21.48
N ALA A 173 4.17 -12.71 20.35
CA ALA A 173 3.15 -12.27 19.40
C ALA A 173 2.32 -13.45 18.88
N ARG A 174 2.97 -14.58 18.57
CA ARG A 174 2.27 -15.76 18.06
C ARG A 174 1.39 -16.42 19.12
N ILE A 175 1.87 -16.53 20.37
CA ILE A 175 1.10 -17.04 21.49
C ILE A 175 -0.12 -16.16 21.76
N LEU A 176 0.10 -14.84 21.76
CA LEU A 176 -0.97 -13.87 22.00
C LEU A 176 -2.00 -13.90 20.86
N GLU A 177 -1.59 -14.01 19.59
CA GLU A 177 -2.48 -14.18 18.44
C GLU A 177 -3.44 -15.36 18.63
N LEU A 178 -2.89 -16.53 18.99
CA LEU A 178 -3.71 -17.75 19.21
C LEU A 178 -4.72 -17.58 20.34
N ARG A 179 -4.30 -16.94 21.45
CA ARG A 179 -5.18 -16.63 22.57
C ARG A 179 -6.30 -15.67 22.15
N THR A 180 -5.95 -14.60 21.44
CA THR A 180 -6.89 -13.58 20.97
C THR A 180 -7.87 -14.16 19.93
N ILE A 181 -7.41 -15.00 19.00
CA ILE A 181 -8.31 -15.69 18.06
C ILE A 181 -9.31 -16.58 18.78
N ARG A 182 -8.87 -17.26 19.85
CA ARG A 182 -9.74 -18.14 20.64
C ARG A 182 -10.79 -17.35 21.45
N SER A 183 -10.40 -16.20 22.03
CA SER A 183 -11.32 -15.34 22.80
C SER A 183 -12.31 -14.60 21.90
N ASP A 184 -11.80 -13.90 20.89
CA ASP A 184 -12.59 -12.95 20.09
C ASP A 184 -13.35 -13.63 18.93
N ARG A 185 -12.94 -14.85 18.53
CA ARG A 185 -13.52 -15.64 17.44
C ARG A 185 -13.76 -14.83 16.16
N PRO A 186 -12.76 -14.12 15.64
CA PRO A 186 -12.94 -13.17 14.55
C PRO A 186 -13.43 -13.83 13.27
N LEU A 187 -14.30 -13.11 12.54
CA LEU A 187 -15.06 -13.64 11.40
C LEU A 187 -14.15 -14.16 10.28
N PHE A 188 -13.01 -13.51 10.04
CA PHE A 188 -12.11 -13.80 8.91
C PHE A 188 -10.94 -14.74 9.25
N ASN A 189 -10.80 -15.22 10.51
CA ASN A 189 -9.80 -16.22 10.91
C ASN A 189 -10.28 -17.69 10.77
N ALA A 190 -11.18 -18.00 9.85
CA ALA A 190 -11.83 -19.31 9.78
C ALA A 190 -10.87 -20.52 9.71
N ALA A 191 -9.70 -20.37 9.06
CA ALA A 191 -8.71 -21.45 8.96
C ALA A 191 -8.07 -21.81 10.32
N SER A 192 -8.01 -20.86 11.26
CA SER A 192 -7.43 -21.07 12.60
C SER A 192 -8.46 -21.60 13.62
N ARG A 193 -9.75 -21.64 13.28
CA ARG A 193 -10.81 -22.13 14.18
C ARG A 193 -10.88 -23.65 14.23
N HIS A 194 -10.43 -24.36 13.17
CA HIS A 194 -10.52 -25.81 13.05
C HIS A 194 -9.28 -26.56 13.56
N GLN A 195 -8.26 -25.86 14.08
CA GLN A 195 -7.08 -26.52 14.65
C GLN A 195 -7.35 -27.11 16.05
N ASP A 196 -8.47 -26.77 16.68
CA ASP A 196 -8.82 -27.27 18.03
C ASP A 196 -9.71 -28.53 18.01
N ASP A 197 -10.22 -28.97 16.83
CA ASP A 197 -11.06 -30.16 16.72
C ASP A 197 -10.27 -31.49 16.60
N THR A 198 -8.95 -31.42 16.53
CA THR A 198 -8.09 -32.59 16.71
C THR A 198 -7.76 -32.75 18.19
N ALA A 199 -8.73 -33.27 18.92
CA ALA A 199 -8.52 -33.75 20.28
C ALA A 199 -7.51 -34.92 20.28
N TRP A 200 -6.61 -34.90 21.24
CA TRP A 200 -5.76 -36.00 21.64
C TRP A 200 -6.58 -37.13 22.21
#